data_ffaf19b220b5e8d4fe6628ed48251328
#
_entry.id   ffaf19b220b5e8d4fe6628ed48251328
#
_cell.length_a   1.000
_cell.length_b   1.000
_cell.length_c   1.000
_cell.angle_alpha   90.00
_cell.angle_beta   90.00
_cell.angle_gamma   90.00
#
_symmetry.space_group_name_H-M   'P 1'
#
loop_
_entity.id
_entity.type
_entity.pdbx_description
1 polymer ?
#
loop_
_entity_poly.entity_id
_entity_poly.type
_entity_poly.pdbx_seq_one_letter_code
_entity_poly.pdbx_strand_id
1 'polypeptide(L)'
;MNKKRTRELKSIDNLLSIMDDLREACPWDRKQTFESLRHLTIEEVYELSDSLLSDNSDDIKNELGDILLHIVFYSKIASESNLFDISDVANSICKKLVKRHPHVYGKINVKSAAEVKYNWERIKKKEKKDGILSGVPKNLPSLIMALRVQEKASGIGFDWTSKVDVKNKIFEELRELDDEIQKMDTVKMKSELGDLLFSIVNFSRFIGVNADDALQESNLKFIKRFKFMEESIKKNNIDIENINTNDWDKLWNQSKKIYK
;
A
#
# COMPACT_ATOMS: atom_id res chain seq x y z
N MET A 1 27.38 -4.55 -24.89
CA MET A 1 26.23 -4.10 -24.09
C MET A 1 25.22 -3.46 -25.03
N ASN A 2 23.89 -3.70 -24.86
CA ASN A 2 22.85 -3.14 -25.74
C ASN A 2 22.80 -1.61 -25.56
N LYS A 3 22.68 -0.81 -26.66
CA LYS A 3 22.58 0.67 -26.65
C LYS A 3 21.54 1.19 -25.63
N LYS A 4 20.40 0.51 -25.51
CA LYS A 4 19.38 0.82 -24.51
C LYS A 4 19.94 0.73 -23.09
N ARG A 5 20.61 -0.37 -22.74
CA ARG A 5 21.18 -0.59 -21.40
C ARG A 5 22.28 0.41 -21.08
N THR A 6 23.09 0.82 -22.06
CA THR A 6 24.09 1.88 -21.87
C THR A 6 23.45 3.23 -21.52
N ARG A 7 22.34 3.58 -22.19
CA ARG A 7 21.60 4.80 -21.90
C ARG A 7 21.01 4.79 -20.49
N GLU A 8 20.38 3.65 -20.10
CA GLU A 8 19.80 3.48 -18.76
C GLU A 8 20.85 3.65 -17.66
N LEU A 9 21.99 3.00 -17.80
CA LEU A 9 23.09 3.10 -16.83
C LEU A 9 23.63 4.52 -16.74
N LYS A 10 23.81 5.22 -17.87
CA LYS A 10 24.25 6.63 -17.88
C LYS A 10 23.24 7.54 -17.17
N SER A 11 21.95 7.31 -17.31
CA SER A 11 20.92 8.12 -16.63
C SER A 11 20.96 7.93 -15.12
N ILE A 12 21.20 6.70 -14.64
CA ILE A 12 21.38 6.44 -13.20
C ILE A 12 22.68 7.08 -12.69
N ASP A 13 23.78 6.95 -13.42
CA ASP A 13 25.07 7.56 -13.11
C ASP A 13 24.95 9.10 -12.99
N ASN A 14 24.25 9.75 -13.90
CA ASN A 14 23.96 11.16 -13.82
C ASN A 14 23.16 11.54 -12.55
N LEU A 15 22.15 10.74 -12.16
CA LEU A 15 21.38 10.99 -10.95
C LEU A 15 22.26 10.90 -9.71
N LEU A 16 23.17 9.93 -9.64
CA LEU A 16 24.12 9.81 -8.55
C LEU A 16 25.04 11.02 -8.46
N SER A 17 25.58 11.47 -9.59
CA SER A 17 26.43 12.67 -9.65
C SER A 17 25.69 13.94 -9.21
N ILE A 18 24.42 14.12 -9.64
CA ILE A 18 23.59 15.23 -9.19
C ILE A 18 23.36 15.17 -7.67
N MET A 19 23.14 13.99 -7.12
CA MET A 19 22.96 13.85 -5.67
C MET A 19 24.26 14.21 -4.91
N ASP A 20 25.42 13.86 -5.44
CA ASP A 20 26.70 14.27 -4.87
C ASP A 20 26.84 15.79 -4.84
N ASP A 21 26.55 16.47 -5.97
CA ASP A 21 26.60 17.93 -6.08
C ASP A 21 25.61 18.61 -5.11
N LEU A 22 24.39 18.08 -4.99
CA LEU A 22 23.36 18.61 -4.10
C LEU A 22 23.77 18.49 -2.63
N ARG A 23 24.33 17.36 -2.24
CA ARG A 23 24.82 17.16 -0.86
C ARG A 23 26.01 18.06 -0.52
N GLU A 24 26.83 18.40 -1.50
CA GLU A 24 27.95 19.32 -1.31
C GLU A 24 27.52 20.79 -1.35
N ALA A 25 26.71 21.20 -2.30
CA ALA A 25 26.45 22.60 -2.62
C ALA A 25 25.13 23.14 -2.07
N CYS A 26 24.07 22.32 -1.98
CA CYS A 26 22.74 22.79 -1.58
C CYS A 26 22.59 22.80 -0.04
N PRO A 27 22.32 23.98 0.57
CA PRO A 27 22.19 24.08 2.04
C PRO A 27 21.02 23.27 2.63
N TRP A 28 19.96 23.02 1.84
CA TRP A 28 18.81 22.23 2.26
C TRP A 28 19.14 20.73 2.23
N ASP A 29 19.62 20.25 1.06
CA ASP A 29 19.96 18.83 0.90
C ASP A 29 21.03 18.37 1.88
N ARG A 30 22.05 19.17 2.12
CA ARG A 30 23.14 18.88 3.07
C ARG A 30 22.67 18.66 4.50
N LYS A 31 21.54 19.25 4.91
CA LYS A 31 20.99 19.10 6.27
C LYS A 31 20.08 17.88 6.43
N GLN A 32 19.72 17.22 5.34
CA GLN A 32 18.79 16.10 5.42
C GLN A 32 19.41 14.88 6.10
N THR A 33 18.58 14.18 6.88
CA THR A 33 18.90 12.93 7.58
C THR A 33 17.88 11.85 7.21
N PHE A 34 18.08 10.62 7.66
CA PHE A 34 17.08 9.54 7.52
C PHE A 34 15.74 9.95 8.11
N GLU A 35 15.76 10.60 9.27
CA GLU A 35 14.54 11.00 9.99
C GLU A 35 13.82 12.13 9.28
N SER A 36 14.57 13.15 8.80
CA SER A 36 13.96 14.33 8.16
C SER A 36 13.30 13.99 6.83
N LEU A 37 13.84 13.04 6.06
CA LEU A 37 13.28 12.60 4.78
C LEU A 37 12.16 11.56 4.92
N ARG A 38 12.00 10.94 6.10
CA ARG A 38 11.07 9.82 6.28
C ARG A 38 9.63 10.16 5.90
N HIS A 39 9.13 11.32 6.32
CA HIS A 39 7.75 11.72 6.04
C HIS A 39 7.54 12.01 4.53
N LEU A 40 8.50 12.65 3.88
CA LEU A 40 8.47 12.91 2.44
C LEU A 40 8.43 11.60 1.65
N THR A 41 9.25 10.60 2.02
CA THR A 41 9.21 9.28 1.36
C THR A 41 7.83 8.62 1.47
N ILE A 42 7.10 8.81 2.57
CA ILE A 42 5.74 8.27 2.73
C ILE A 42 4.77 9.02 1.82
N GLU A 43 4.92 10.34 1.69
CA GLU A 43 4.15 11.20 0.80
C GLU A 43 4.30 10.72 -0.66
N GLU A 44 5.55 10.60 -1.16
CA GLU A 44 5.82 10.10 -2.53
C GLU A 44 5.23 8.71 -2.79
N VAL A 45 5.22 7.83 -1.79
CA VAL A 45 4.58 6.51 -1.93
C VAL A 45 3.07 6.63 -2.12
N TYR A 46 2.40 7.56 -1.43
CA TYR A 46 0.97 7.81 -1.62
C TYR A 46 0.69 8.50 -2.95
N GLU A 47 1.51 9.45 -3.38
CA GLU A 47 1.39 10.11 -4.69
C GLU A 47 1.56 9.11 -5.83
N LEU A 48 2.54 8.21 -5.72
CA LEU A 48 2.67 7.08 -6.65
C LEU A 48 1.43 6.18 -6.64
N SER A 49 0.88 5.89 -5.46
CA SER A 49 -0.35 5.07 -5.36
C SER A 49 -1.53 5.72 -6.08
N ASP A 50 -1.73 7.01 -5.91
CA ASP A 50 -2.80 7.76 -6.58
C ASP A 50 -2.58 7.83 -8.10
N SER A 51 -1.33 8.04 -8.55
CA SER A 51 -0.97 8.03 -9.98
C SER A 51 -1.25 6.67 -10.63
N LEU A 52 -0.96 5.57 -9.93
CA LEU A 52 -1.27 4.21 -10.41
C LEU A 52 -2.77 3.97 -10.59
N LEU A 53 -3.62 4.59 -9.75
CA LEU A 53 -5.08 4.50 -9.87
C LEU A 53 -5.64 5.40 -10.99
N SER A 54 -4.96 6.50 -11.31
CA SER A 54 -5.36 7.43 -12.37
C SER A 54 -5.01 6.95 -13.79
N ASP A 55 -4.15 5.93 -13.91
CA ASP A 55 -3.64 5.39 -15.19
C ASP A 55 -2.94 6.44 -16.07
N ASN A 56 -2.37 7.50 -15.46
CA ASN A 56 -1.60 8.52 -16.14
C ASN A 56 -0.11 8.15 -16.16
N SER A 57 0.41 7.76 -17.32
CA SER A 57 1.78 7.28 -17.47
C SER A 57 2.85 8.35 -17.18
N ASP A 58 2.54 9.64 -17.38
CA ASP A 58 3.49 10.71 -17.07
C ASP A 58 3.58 10.99 -15.58
N ASP A 59 2.45 10.97 -14.87
CA ASP A 59 2.42 11.09 -13.41
C ASP A 59 3.12 9.88 -12.78
N ILE A 60 2.78 8.66 -13.19
CA ILE A 60 3.46 7.43 -12.72
C ILE A 60 4.99 7.53 -12.90
N LYS A 61 5.45 8.03 -14.04
CA LYS A 61 6.89 8.21 -14.31
C LYS A 61 7.54 9.21 -13.35
N ASN A 62 6.86 10.32 -13.06
CA ASN A 62 7.35 11.34 -12.15
C ASN A 62 7.48 10.80 -10.73
N GLU A 63 6.41 10.20 -10.19
CA GLU A 63 6.40 9.65 -8.83
C GLU A 63 7.41 8.49 -8.66
N LEU A 64 7.60 7.66 -9.71
CA LEU A 64 8.69 6.68 -9.70
C LEU A 64 10.07 7.35 -9.67
N GLY A 65 10.21 8.53 -10.25
CA GLY A 65 11.42 9.35 -10.19
C GLY A 65 11.68 9.83 -8.76
N ASP A 66 10.65 10.31 -8.07
CA ASP A 66 10.74 10.82 -6.70
C ASP A 66 11.04 9.69 -5.69
N ILE A 67 10.43 8.53 -5.83
CA ILE A 67 10.82 7.34 -5.07
C ILE A 67 12.28 6.94 -5.34
N LEU A 68 12.74 6.99 -6.59
CA LEU A 68 14.12 6.68 -6.95
C LEU A 68 15.09 7.72 -6.36
N LEU A 69 14.73 9.00 -6.37
CA LEU A 69 15.46 10.08 -5.72
C LEU A 69 15.66 9.76 -4.22
N HIS A 70 14.61 9.41 -3.50
CA HIS A 70 14.69 9.05 -2.09
C HIS A 70 15.61 7.85 -1.83
N ILE A 71 15.58 6.82 -2.69
CA ILE A 71 16.49 5.67 -2.59
C ILE A 71 17.95 6.12 -2.73
N VAL A 72 18.26 6.95 -3.72
CA VAL A 72 19.61 7.50 -3.95
C VAL A 72 20.03 8.39 -2.79
N PHE A 73 19.14 9.24 -2.30
CA PHE A 73 19.40 10.17 -1.21
C PHE A 73 19.73 9.45 0.10
N TYR A 74 18.94 8.47 0.50
CA TYR A 74 19.27 7.64 1.68
C TYR A 74 20.59 6.90 1.52
N SER A 75 20.87 6.37 0.33
CA SER A 75 22.13 5.67 0.06
C SER A 75 23.33 6.61 0.16
N LYS A 76 23.16 7.86 -0.29
CA LYS A 76 24.19 8.91 -0.16
C LYS A 76 24.43 9.28 1.30
N ILE A 77 23.38 9.55 2.09
CA ILE A 77 23.50 9.83 3.53
C ILE A 77 24.20 8.68 4.26
N ALA A 78 23.85 7.42 3.93
CA ALA A 78 24.49 6.26 4.53
C ALA A 78 25.97 6.18 4.18
N SER A 79 26.35 6.47 2.93
CA SER A 79 27.75 6.42 2.48
C SER A 79 28.63 7.47 3.16
N GLU A 80 28.09 8.63 3.48
CA GLU A 80 28.79 9.68 4.25
C GLU A 80 29.19 9.22 5.66
N SER A 81 28.44 8.27 6.20
CA SER A 81 28.72 7.64 7.51
C SER A 81 29.41 6.27 7.38
N ASN A 82 29.85 5.88 6.21
CA ASN A 82 30.46 4.58 5.89
C ASN A 82 29.62 3.38 6.32
N LEU A 83 28.27 3.48 6.22
CA LEU A 83 27.35 2.39 6.56
C LEU A 83 27.08 1.47 5.36
N PHE A 84 26.64 2.02 4.25
CA PHE A 84 26.43 1.36 2.97
C PHE A 84 26.26 2.41 1.86
N ASP A 85 26.30 1.99 0.60
CA ASP A 85 26.07 2.81 -0.58
C ASP A 85 24.96 2.24 -1.46
N ILE A 86 24.70 2.90 -2.60
CA ILE A 86 23.69 2.46 -3.58
C ILE A 86 24.02 1.10 -4.19
N SER A 87 25.30 0.75 -4.32
CA SER A 87 25.74 -0.55 -4.84
C SER A 87 25.38 -1.67 -3.85
N ASP A 88 25.54 -1.42 -2.56
CA ASP A 88 25.15 -2.36 -1.50
C ASP A 88 23.63 -2.59 -1.50
N VAL A 89 22.85 -1.52 -1.65
CA VAL A 89 21.39 -1.60 -1.76
C VAL A 89 20.99 -2.45 -2.96
N ALA A 90 21.55 -2.15 -4.14
CA ALA A 90 21.27 -2.89 -5.38
C ALA A 90 21.71 -4.36 -5.29
N ASN A 91 22.90 -4.62 -4.78
CA ASN A 91 23.43 -5.97 -4.62
C ASN A 91 22.60 -6.79 -3.60
N SER A 92 22.17 -6.16 -2.52
CA SER A 92 21.33 -6.83 -1.52
C SER A 92 20.01 -7.30 -2.10
N ILE A 93 19.31 -6.44 -2.86
CA ILE A 93 18.04 -6.82 -3.50
C ILE A 93 18.27 -7.87 -4.61
N CYS A 94 19.34 -7.76 -5.42
CA CYS A 94 19.69 -8.76 -6.43
C CYS A 94 19.91 -10.15 -5.81
N LYS A 95 20.72 -10.25 -4.76
CA LYS A 95 20.96 -11.51 -4.03
C LYS A 95 19.64 -12.09 -3.50
N LYS A 96 18.78 -11.26 -2.94
CA LYS A 96 17.45 -11.65 -2.43
C LYS A 96 16.55 -12.19 -3.54
N LEU A 97 16.50 -11.52 -4.69
CA LEU A 97 15.70 -11.93 -5.85
C LEU A 97 16.18 -13.26 -6.42
N VAL A 98 17.47 -13.41 -6.66
CA VAL A 98 18.08 -14.68 -7.17
C VAL A 98 17.75 -15.83 -6.22
N LYS A 99 17.96 -15.66 -4.91
CA LYS A 99 17.70 -16.69 -3.91
C LYS A 99 16.23 -17.10 -3.84
N ARG A 100 15.31 -16.14 -4.02
CA ARG A 100 13.86 -16.37 -3.91
C ARG A 100 13.18 -16.81 -5.20
N HIS A 101 13.93 -16.86 -6.33
CA HIS A 101 13.44 -17.36 -7.61
C HIS A 101 14.25 -18.57 -8.09
N PRO A 102 14.30 -19.67 -7.32
CA PRO A 102 15.09 -20.84 -7.69
C PRO A 102 14.55 -21.57 -8.94
N HIS A 103 13.35 -21.22 -9.38
CA HIS A 103 12.77 -21.69 -10.65
C HIS A 103 13.28 -20.91 -11.87
N VAL A 104 13.89 -19.73 -11.69
CA VAL A 104 14.51 -18.92 -12.75
C VAL A 104 16.02 -19.08 -12.75
N TYR A 105 16.63 -19.05 -11.57
CA TYR A 105 18.09 -19.03 -11.38
C TYR A 105 18.67 -20.36 -10.89
N GLY A 106 17.82 -21.37 -10.65
CA GLY A 106 18.21 -22.71 -10.18
C GLY A 106 17.56 -23.81 -10.99
N LYS A 107 17.34 -24.97 -10.34
CA LYS A 107 16.85 -26.20 -11.01
C LYS A 107 15.42 -26.61 -10.57
N ILE A 108 14.68 -25.74 -9.90
CA ILE A 108 13.33 -26.04 -9.43
C ILE A 108 12.33 -25.72 -10.56
N ASN A 109 11.51 -26.70 -10.93
CA ASN A 109 10.39 -26.47 -11.84
C ASN A 109 9.14 -26.07 -11.06
N VAL A 110 8.39 -25.10 -11.56
CA VAL A 110 7.09 -24.66 -11.04
C VAL A 110 6.08 -24.63 -12.17
N LYS A 111 4.84 -25.02 -11.86
CA LYS A 111 3.76 -25.15 -12.86
C LYS A 111 2.73 -24.00 -12.80
N SER A 112 2.76 -23.19 -11.74
CA SER A 112 1.78 -22.14 -11.54
C SER A 112 2.33 -20.97 -10.71
N ALA A 113 1.71 -19.80 -10.86
CA ALA A 113 1.98 -18.61 -10.02
C ALA A 113 1.73 -18.89 -8.52
N ALA A 114 0.75 -19.73 -8.20
CA ALA A 114 0.46 -20.11 -6.81
C ALA A 114 1.63 -20.90 -6.20
N GLU A 115 2.24 -21.81 -6.98
CA GLU A 115 3.42 -22.57 -6.55
C GLU A 115 4.65 -21.67 -6.37
N VAL A 116 4.82 -20.66 -7.21
CA VAL A 116 5.85 -19.62 -7.04
C VAL A 116 5.64 -18.88 -5.73
N LYS A 117 4.41 -18.39 -5.47
CA LYS A 117 4.06 -17.66 -4.22
C LYS A 117 4.31 -18.53 -2.98
N TYR A 118 3.91 -19.79 -3.02
CA TYR A 118 4.17 -20.75 -1.94
C TYR A 118 5.66 -20.96 -1.66
N ASN A 119 6.45 -21.22 -2.71
CA ASN A 119 7.90 -21.38 -2.59
C ASN A 119 8.59 -20.12 -2.07
N TRP A 120 8.15 -18.94 -2.52
CA TRP A 120 8.64 -17.64 -2.05
C TRP A 120 8.44 -17.47 -0.55
N GLU A 121 7.22 -17.69 -0.05
CA GLU A 121 6.94 -17.55 1.39
C GLU A 121 7.69 -18.62 2.21
N ARG A 122 7.84 -19.84 1.70
CA ARG A 122 8.64 -20.89 2.35
C ARG A 122 10.12 -20.50 2.48
N ILE A 123 10.70 -19.86 1.45
CA ILE A 123 12.09 -19.39 1.49
C ILE A 123 12.21 -18.23 2.48
N LYS A 124 11.29 -17.25 2.44
CA LYS A 124 11.26 -16.14 3.40
C LYS A 124 11.16 -16.61 4.84
N LYS A 125 10.38 -17.65 5.11
CA LYS A 125 10.23 -18.23 6.45
C LYS A 125 11.58 -18.78 6.96
N LYS A 126 12.36 -19.44 6.12
CA LYS A 126 13.70 -19.96 6.48
C LYS A 126 14.73 -18.86 6.74
N GLU A 127 14.53 -17.66 6.18
CA GLU A 127 15.43 -16.53 6.37
C GLU A 127 15.22 -15.79 7.69
N LYS A 128 14.07 -15.99 8.35
CA LYS A 128 13.70 -15.29 9.57
C LYS A 128 13.87 -16.15 10.82
N LYS A 129 14.59 -15.63 11.80
CA LYS A 129 14.81 -16.28 13.11
C LYS A 129 13.73 -15.93 14.16
N ASP A 130 12.99 -14.84 13.98
CA ASP A 130 12.23 -14.17 15.05
C ASP A 130 10.71 -14.40 15.00
N GLY A 131 10.24 -15.51 14.43
CA GLY A 131 8.83 -15.85 14.36
C GLY A 131 8.14 -15.43 13.06
N ILE A 132 6.94 -15.96 12.85
CA ILE A 132 6.21 -15.91 11.57
C ILE A 132 5.77 -14.48 11.23
N LEU A 133 5.25 -13.77 12.21
CA LEU A 133 4.75 -12.41 12.04
C LEU A 133 5.86 -11.35 12.14
N SER A 134 7.09 -11.75 12.47
CA SER A 134 8.24 -10.84 12.49
C SER A 134 8.43 -10.18 11.12
N GLY A 135 8.73 -8.87 11.13
CA GLY A 135 8.90 -8.07 9.92
C GLY A 135 7.58 -7.71 9.20
N VAL A 136 6.44 -7.72 9.90
CA VAL A 136 5.32 -6.84 9.59
C VAL A 136 5.64 -5.50 10.22
N PRO A 137 5.80 -4.41 9.44
CA PRO A 137 6.06 -3.11 10.01
C PRO A 137 4.91 -2.66 10.91
N LYS A 138 5.22 -2.15 12.11
CA LYS A 138 4.20 -1.74 13.09
C LYS A 138 3.40 -0.49 12.66
N ASN A 139 3.94 0.29 11.76
CA ASN A 139 3.37 1.55 11.30
C ASN A 139 2.69 1.45 9.92
N LEU A 140 2.34 0.25 9.47
CA LEU A 140 1.52 0.09 8.27
C LEU A 140 0.10 0.62 8.51
N PRO A 141 -0.56 1.17 7.49
CA PRO A 141 -2.01 1.40 7.52
C PRO A 141 -2.76 0.12 7.92
N SER A 142 -3.82 0.26 8.71
CA SER A 142 -4.43 -0.88 9.41
C SER A 142 -4.96 -1.97 8.48
N LEU A 143 -5.56 -1.62 7.34
CA LEU A 143 -6.05 -2.60 6.37
C LEU A 143 -4.91 -3.38 5.72
N ILE A 144 -3.83 -2.68 5.36
CA ILE A 144 -2.61 -3.30 4.79
C ILE A 144 -1.95 -4.20 5.85
N MET A 145 -1.88 -3.75 7.11
CA MET A 145 -1.34 -4.57 8.21
C MET A 145 -2.15 -5.86 8.41
N ALA A 146 -3.48 -5.76 8.45
CA ALA A 146 -4.38 -6.91 8.59
C ALA A 146 -4.16 -7.92 7.45
N LEU A 147 -4.14 -7.45 6.19
CA LEU A 147 -3.85 -8.30 5.04
C LEU A 147 -2.48 -9.00 5.17
N ARG A 148 -1.43 -8.27 5.54
CA ARG A 148 -0.07 -8.83 5.67
C ARG A 148 0.04 -9.86 6.78
N VAL A 149 -0.62 -9.65 7.91
CA VAL A 149 -0.68 -10.62 9.03
C VAL A 149 -1.39 -11.90 8.57
N GLN A 150 -2.53 -11.78 7.91
CA GLN A 150 -3.31 -12.91 7.40
C GLN A 150 -2.56 -13.70 6.31
N GLU A 151 -1.91 -13.02 5.36
CA GLU A 151 -1.09 -13.68 4.35
C GLU A 151 0.07 -14.49 4.96
N LYS A 152 0.69 -13.97 6.02
CA LYS A 152 1.78 -14.69 6.71
C LYS A 152 1.28 -15.90 7.47
N ALA A 153 0.12 -15.79 8.12
CA ALA A 153 -0.54 -16.90 8.82
C ALA A 153 -0.95 -17.98 7.81
N SER A 154 -1.59 -17.60 6.71
CA SER A 154 -1.95 -18.49 5.61
C SER A 154 -0.74 -19.23 5.03
N GLY A 155 0.38 -18.54 4.84
CA GLY A 155 1.63 -19.13 4.31
C GLY A 155 2.24 -20.25 5.16
N ILE A 156 1.75 -20.48 6.38
CA ILE A 156 2.16 -21.59 7.25
C ILE A 156 1.06 -22.64 7.46
N GLY A 157 -0.07 -22.48 6.74
CA GLY A 157 -1.21 -23.37 6.84
C GLY A 157 -2.25 -22.97 7.88
N PHE A 158 -2.09 -21.83 8.58
CA PHE A 158 -3.13 -21.27 9.43
C PHE A 158 -4.06 -20.39 8.59
N ASP A 159 -5.03 -21.05 7.95
CA ASP A 159 -5.99 -20.41 7.06
C ASP A 159 -7.32 -21.18 7.04
N TRP A 160 -8.38 -20.52 6.64
CA TRP A 160 -9.67 -21.12 6.39
C TRP A 160 -9.62 -22.03 5.14
N THR A 161 -10.44 -23.07 5.14
CA THR A 161 -10.53 -24.00 4.02
C THR A 161 -11.64 -23.64 3.03
N SER A 162 -12.61 -22.82 3.45
CA SER A 162 -13.81 -22.49 2.69
C SER A 162 -14.10 -20.99 2.70
N LYS A 163 -14.47 -20.44 1.54
CA LYS A 163 -14.96 -19.04 1.43
C LYS A 163 -16.24 -18.82 2.24
N VAL A 164 -17.04 -19.87 2.41
CA VAL A 164 -18.30 -19.81 3.16
C VAL A 164 -18.01 -19.56 4.62
N ASP A 165 -17.03 -20.26 5.20
CA ASP A 165 -16.68 -20.12 6.60
C ASP A 165 -16.12 -18.73 6.90
N VAL A 166 -15.26 -18.21 6.01
CA VAL A 166 -14.74 -16.83 6.12
C VAL A 166 -15.87 -15.81 6.07
N LYS A 167 -16.87 -16.01 5.20
CA LYS A 167 -18.04 -15.13 5.13
C LYS A 167 -18.90 -15.24 6.39
N ASN A 168 -19.09 -16.45 6.91
CA ASN A 168 -19.86 -16.68 8.15
C ASN A 168 -19.21 -15.97 9.34
N LYS A 169 -17.87 -15.88 9.38
CA LYS A 169 -17.18 -15.14 10.43
C LYS A 169 -17.52 -13.65 10.43
N ILE A 170 -17.73 -13.02 9.27
CA ILE A 170 -18.21 -11.62 9.20
C ILE A 170 -19.58 -11.48 9.90
N PHE A 171 -20.49 -12.42 9.68
CA PHE A 171 -21.81 -12.37 10.33
C PHE A 171 -21.75 -12.70 11.83
N GLU A 172 -20.77 -13.49 12.26
CA GLU A 172 -20.49 -13.74 13.67
C GLU A 172 -20.02 -12.47 14.35
N GLU A 173 -18.97 -11.82 13.84
CA GLU A 173 -18.43 -10.57 14.39
C GLU A 173 -19.47 -9.43 14.39
N LEU A 174 -20.31 -9.36 13.35
CA LEU A 174 -21.39 -8.37 13.29
C LEU A 174 -22.40 -8.60 14.44
N ARG A 175 -22.74 -9.85 14.74
CA ARG A 175 -23.65 -10.16 15.85
C ARG A 175 -23.02 -9.86 17.22
N GLU A 176 -21.74 -10.18 17.40
CA GLU A 176 -20.99 -9.88 18.63
C GLU A 176 -20.93 -8.36 18.85
N LEU A 177 -20.70 -7.59 17.80
CA LEU A 177 -20.77 -6.13 17.86
C LEU A 177 -22.18 -5.63 18.23
N ASP A 178 -23.25 -6.19 17.66
CA ASP A 178 -24.62 -5.83 17.96
C ASP A 178 -24.96 -6.11 19.44
N ASP A 179 -24.47 -7.23 19.97
CA ASP A 179 -24.65 -7.60 21.39
C ASP A 179 -23.98 -6.60 22.33
N GLU A 180 -22.77 -6.14 22.00
CA GLU A 180 -22.05 -5.16 22.81
C GLU A 180 -22.64 -3.73 22.65
N ILE A 181 -23.24 -3.38 21.51
CA ILE A 181 -24.04 -2.16 21.33
C ILE A 181 -25.24 -2.16 22.28
N GLN A 182 -25.98 -3.28 22.38
CA GLN A 182 -27.11 -3.39 23.29
C GLN A 182 -26.71 -3.25 24.77
N LYS A 183 -25.53 -3.75 25.14
CA LYS A 183 -24.95 -3.62 26.49
C LYS A 183 -24.34 -2.24 26.77
N MET A 184 -24.21 -1.38 25.76
CA MET A 184 -23.51 -0.08 25.82
C MET A 184 -22.05 -0.17 26.32
N ASP A 185 -21.36 -1.29 26.08
CA ASP A 185 -19.95 -1.48 26.44
C ASP A 185 -19.04 -0.94 25.32
N THR A 186 -18.68 0.34 25.42
CA THR A 186 -17.87 1.02 24.40
C THR A 186 -16.48 0.41 24.19
N VAL A 187 -15.91 -0.23 25.21
CA VAL A 187 -14.59 -0.88 25.10
C VAL A 187 -14.72 -2.14 24.26
N LYS A 188 -15.74 -2.94 24.52
CA LYS A 188 -15.99 -4.14 23.74
C LYS A 188 -16.52 -3.83 22.34
N MET A 189 -17.41 -2.84 22.18
CA MET A 189 -17.80 -2.37 20.83
C MET A 189 -16.60 -2.06 19.95
N LYS A 190 -15.57 -1.42 20.52
CA LYS A 190 -14.34 -1.13 19.77
C LYS A 190 -13.58 -2.41 19.40
N SER A 191 -13.55 -3.41 20.26
CA SER A 191 -12.93 -4.70 20.00
C SER A 191 -13.64 -5.41 18.84
N GLU A 192 -14.96 -5.61 18.99
CA GLU A 192 -15.76 -6.35 17.99
C GLU A 192 -15.79 -5.64 16.62
N LEU A 193 -15.83 -4.30 16.61
CA LEU A 193 -15.68 -3.55 15.37
C LEU A 193 -14.30 -3.81 14.71
N GLY A 194 -13.25 -3.93 15.50
CA GLY A 194 -11.91 -4.30 15.02
C GLY A 194 -11.89 -5.70 14.40
N ASP A 195 -12.52 -6.68 15.06
CA ASP A 195 -12.58 -8.06 14.61
C ASP A 195 -13.47 -8.21 13.36
N LEU A 196 -14.56 -7.45 13.27
CA LEU A 196 -15.38 -7.35 12.06
C LEU A 196 -14.56 -6.80 10.86
N LEU A 197 -13.82 -5.71 11.05
CA LEU A 197 -12.97 -5.15 9.99
C LEU A 197 -11.88 -6.13 9.57
N PHE A 198 -11.27 -6.83 10.52
CA PHE A 198 -10.27 -7.87 10.26
C PHE A 198 -10.85 -9.04 9.46
N SER A 199 -12.08 -9.47 9.78
CA SER A 199 -12.81 -10.52 9.05
C SER A 199 -13.19 -10.10 7.64
N ILE A 200 -13.55 -8.81 7.43
CA ILE A 200 -13.80 -8.24 6.09
C ILE A 200 -12.52 -8.28 5.23
N VAL A 201 -11.37 -7.86 5.79
CA VAL A 201 -10.07 -7.94 5.08
C VAL A 201 -9.73 -9.39 4.73
N ASN A 202 -10.00 -10.34 5.63
CA ASN A 202 -9.76 -11.76 5.35
C ASN A 202 -10.66 -12.28 4.21
N PHE A 203 -11.93 -11.92 4.21
CA PHE A 203 -12.84 -12.31 3.15
C PHE A 203 -12.44 -11.71 1.80
N SER A 204 -12.04 -10.43 1.77
CA SER A 204 -11.57 -9.79 0.54
C SER A 204 -10.35 -10.51 -0.04
N ARG A 205 -9.41 -10.95 0.81
CA ARG A 205 -8.29 -11.80 0.41
C ARG A 205 -8.74 -13.11 -0.25
N PHE A 206 -9.77 -13.77 0.31
CA PHE A 206 -10.32 -15.03 -0.24
C PHE A 206 -11.01 -14.86 -1.59
N ILE A 207 -11.60 -13.71 -1.85
CA ILE A 207 -12.23 -13.42 -3.16
C ILE A 207 -11.25 -12.78 -4.14
N GLY A 208 -10.00 -12.55 -3.74
CA GLY A 208 -8.95 -11.98 -4.59
C GLY A 208 -9.05 -10.47 -4.79
N VAL A 209 -9.71 -9.76 -3.88
CA VAL A 209 -9.85 -8.30 -3.89
C VAL A 209 -8.97 -7.71 -2.79
N ASN A 210 -8.23 -6.66 -3.08
CA ASN A 210 -7.52 -5.89 -2.05
C ASN A 210 -8.52 -4.98 -1.33
N ALA A 211 -8.61 -5.10 0.00
CA ALA A 211 -9.56 -4.34 0.80
C ALA A 211 -9.23 -2.84 0.85
N ASP A 212 -7.95 -2.49 0.87
CA ASP A 212 -7.48 -1.11 0.90
C ASP A 212 -7.81 -0.40 -0.43
N ASP A 213 -7.47 -1.02 -1.56
CA ASP A 213 -7.79 -0.50 -2.89
C ASP A 213 -9.31 -0.33 -3.07
N ALA A 214 -10.10 -1.33 -2.67
CA ALA A 214 -11.56 -1.29 -2.79
C ALA A 214 -12.19 -0.16 -1.95
N LEU A 215 -11.64 0.10 -0.75
CA LEU A 215 -12.08 1.20 0.09
C LEU A 215 -11.66 2.55 -0.50
N GLN A 216 -10.43 2.64 -1.01
CA GLN A 216 -9.91 3.85 -1.67
C GLN A 216 -10.76 4.22 -2.90
N GLU A 217 -11.09 3.26 -3.77
CA GLU A 217 -12.01 3.48 -4.89
C GLU A 217 -13.38 4.00 -4.43
N SER A 218 -13.90 3.46 -3.33
CA SER A 218 -15.17 3.92 -2.75
C SER A 218 -15.08 5.34 -2.20
N ASN A 219 -13.96 5.70 -1.55
CA ASN A 219 -13.69 7.05 -1.08
C ASN A 219 -13.64 8.03 -2.25
N LEU A 220 -12.86 7.73 -3.29
CA LEU A 220 -12.75 8.57 -4.48
C LEU A 220 -14.10 8.75 -5.20
N LYS A 221 -14.88 7.67 -5.29
CA LYS A 221 -16.23 7.71 -5.83
C LYS A 221 -17.15 8.61 -5.00
N PHE A 222 -17.09 8.51 -3.68
CA PHE A 222 -17.84 9.39 -2.78
C PHE A 222 -17.44 10.85 -2.97
N ILE A 223 -16.14 11.17 -3.00
CA ILE A 223 -15.62 12.52 -3.20
C ILE A 223 -16.10 13.11 -4.54
N LYS A 224 -16.01 12.35 -5.63
CA LYS A 224 -16.50 12.80 -6.95
C LYS A 224 -17.99 13.11 -6.95
N ARG A 225 -18.78 12.27 -6.30
CA ARG A 225 -20.23 12.47 -6.15
C ARG A 225 -20.55 13.69 -5.31
N PHE A 226 -19.83 13.88 -4.21
CA PHE A 226 -20.05 15.00 -3.32
C PHE A 226 -19.66 16.32 -3.97
N LYS A 227 -18.54 16.40 -4.68
CA LYS A 227 -18.15 17.56 -5.50
C LYS A 227 -19.23 17.95 -6.51
N PHE A 228 -19.81 16.99 -7.20
CA PHE A 228 -20.95 17.26 -8.10
C PHE A 228 -22.14 17.87 -7.35
N MET A 229 -22.43 17.40 -6.15
CA MET A 229 -23.52 17.97 -5.33
C MET A 229 -23.19 19.41 -4.92
N GLU A 230 -21.97 19.71 -4.47
CA GLU A 230 -21.51 21.06 -4.15
C GLU A 230 -21.63 22.01 -5.35
N GLU A 231 -21.18 21.57 -6.52
CA GLU A 231 -21.30 22.34 -7.77
C GLU A 231 -22.77 22.58 -8.14
N SER A 232 -23.63 21.59 -7.96
CA SER A 232 -25.07 21.71 -8.23
C SER A 232 -25.77 22.67 -7.28
N ILE A 233 -25.42 22.63 -6.00
CA ILE A 233 -25.90 23.57 -4.95
C ILE A 233 -25.48 25.00 -5.32
N LYS A 234 -24.21 25.20 -5.63
CA LYS A 234 -23.66 26.50 -6.02
C LYS A 234 -24.32 27.05 -7.30
N LYS A 235 -24.48 26.22 -8.31
CA LYS A 235 -25.10 26.59 -9.60
C LYS A 235 -26.54 27.04 -9.46
N ASN A 236 -27.27 26.39 -8.55
CA ASN A 236 -28.72 26.70 -8.32
C ASN A 236 -28.93 27.73 -7.21
N ASN A 237 -27.87 28.33 -6.68
CA ASN A 237 -27.93 29.30 -5.56
C ASN A 237 -28.72 28.76 -4.36
N ILE A 238 -28.57 27.47 -4.07
CA ILE A 238 -29.25 26.85 -2.93
C ILE A 238 -28.46 27.15 -1.66
N ASP A 239 -29.14 27.58 -0.62
CA ASP A 239 -28.51 27.79 0.69
C ASP A 239 -28.26 26.42 1.34
N ILE A 240 -26.97 26.08 1.54
CA ILE A 240 -26.54 24.79 2.07
C ILE A 240 -27.07 24.55 3.51
N GLU A 241 -27.24 25.63 4.30
CA GLU A 241 -27.71 25.52 5.68
C GLU A 241 -29.21 25.17 5.77
N ASN A 242 -29.95 25.41 4.69
CA ASN A 242 -31.38 25.17 4.60
C ASN A 242 -31.78 23.98 3.71
N ILE A 243 -30.81 23.18 3.25
CA ILE A 243 -31.09 21.97 2.45
C ILE A 243 -31.71 20.89 3.35
N ASN A 244 -32.89 20.44 3.00
CA ASN A 244 -33.54 19.31 3.69
C ASN A 244 -33.03 17.96 3.21
N THR A 245 -33.30 16.91 4.00
CA THR A 245 -32.83 15.53 3.70
C THR A 245 -33.28 15.03 2.33
N ASN A 246 -34.52 15.36 1.91
CA ASN A 246 -35.03 14.91 0.60
C ASN A 246 -34.26 15.54 -0.57
N ASP A 247 -33.80 16.79 -0.44
CA ASP A 247 -33.03 17.46 -1.48
C ASP A 247 -31.59 16.94 -1.53
N TRP A 248 -31.00 16.62 -0.38
CA TRP A 248 -29.75 15.88 -0.32
C TRP A 248 -29.86 14.53 -1.06
N ASP A 249 -30.91 13.76 -0.81
CA ASP A 249 -31.15 12.48 -1.47
C ASP A 249 -31.34 12.62 -2.98
N LYS A 250 -32.04 13.67 -3.45
CA LYS A 250 -32.17 13.94 -4.90
C LYS A 250 -30.81 14.21 -5.54
N LEU A 251 -30.02 15.10 -4.95
CA LEU A 251 -28.66 15.43 -5.44
C LEU A 251 -27.75 14.20 -5.45
N TRP A 252 -27.79 13.42 -4.37
CA TRP A 252 -27.05 12.17 -4.27
C TRP A 252 -27.46 11.16 -5.34
N ASN A 253 -28.74 10.99 -5.59
CA ASN A 253 -29.24 10.07 -6.62
C ASN A 253 -28.94 10.57 -8.04
N GLN A 254 -28.84 11.88 -8.27
CA GLN A 254 -28.34 12.44 -9.53
C GLN A 254 -26.86 12.12 -9.71
N SER A 255 -26.04 12.32 -8.69
CA SER A 255 -24.60 12.02 -8.73
C SER A 255 -24.31 10.54 -9.04
N LYS A 256 -25.11 9.61 -8.49
CA LYS A 256 -25.00 8.16 -8.76
C LYS A 256 -25.24 7.78 -10.23
N LYS A 257 -26.04 8.57 -10.97
CA LYS A 257 -26.29 8.32 -12.41
C LYS A 257 -25.08 8.71 -13.25
N ILE A 258 -24.30 9.68 -12.78
CA ILE A 258 -23.12 10.21 -13.47
C ILE A 258 -21.86 9.43 -13.10
N TYR A 259 -21.67 9.21 -11.81
CA TYR A 259 -20.50 8.50 -11.26
C TYR A 259 -20.94 7.13 -10.71
N LYS A 260 -20.88 6.13 -11.56
CA LYS A 260 -21.26 4.74 -11.22
C LYS A 260 -20.24 4.06 -10.30
#